data_a259a3f8418d9960ae9034a1b86193be
#
_entry.id   a259a3f8418d9960ae9034a1b86193be
#
_cell.length_a   1.000
_cell.length_b   1.000
_cell.length_c   1.000
_cell.angle_alpha   90.00
_cell.angle_beta   90.00
_cell.angle_gamma   90.00
#
_symmetry.space_group_name_H-M   'P 1'
#
loop_
_entity.id
_entity.type
_entity.pdbx_description
1 polymer ?
#
loop_
_entity_poly.entity_id
_entity_poly.type
_entity_poly.pdbx_seq_one_letter_code
_entity_poly.pdbx_strand_id
1 'polypeptide(L)'
;MRSKRERGVIIFSILLLVLGACGGGATEETSEPVEEEVVVETLDSPAVTTASAVNTGTGVTEEPCPEAVGSVPTGANPSQGCIYLGLLNDYTGPYAAVAPALEVGQRAFWLWVNSTGGIGGYSVAITEGQDTAYNPQKHLEGYNAIRNDVAALAMSLGTPQTVFILDELDADNMVAAPMSWYSGWSYKSVDKGLVIEFGSAYCADGMNAVDWAADNSPVPVQRIGIIAYQGDYGGDWAAGVRAAAKANGWEIGWEYIPPVTEFDVAQAAGLLITDPVDAYFPALSPSLMAQVMGGAAQAGVTPLAMLAAPSYNDAFVQEGFALKGLFESGLVYNLAFVDPFEADTPGHAAMRATMENFTDSASTFVVAGWASQYHLKGVLEAAVKGNDLTRAGIRRAAANVNVSSMGMMPTRELGQNRADPETSIGKPDGSIGSGTQLLASKYVGKTAAAHDWSAGPCS
;
A
#
# COMPACT_ATOMS: atom_id res chain seq x y z
N MET A 1 10.12 48.77 -4.63
CA MET A 1 9.07 49.37 -5.49
C MET A 1 7.85 48.45 -5.33
N ARG A 2 6.79 49.04 -4.74
CA ARG A 2 5.51 48.34 -4.46
C ARG A 2 4.65 48.35 -5.73
N SER A 3 4.03 47.23 -6.09
CA SER A 3 2.88 47.22 -7.01
C SER A 3 1.74 46.41 -6.37
N LYS A 4 0.68 47.13 -6.04
CA LYS A 4 -0.62 46.62 -5.61
C LYS A 4 -1.33 46.04 -6.83
N ARG A 5 -1.97 44.89 -6.69
CA ARG A 5 -3.03 44.44 -7.60
C ARG A 5 -4.34 44.30 -6.84
N GLU A 6 -5.31 45.03 -7.34
CA GLU A 6 -6.66 45.17 -6.81
C GLU A 6 -7.50 43.89 -7.05
N ARG A 7 -8.36 43.62 -6.07
CA ARG A 7 -9.37 42.56 -6.15
C ARG A 7 -10.64 43.11 -6.81
N GLY A 8 -11.04 42.58 -7.94
CA GLY A 8 -12.34 42.80 -8.55
C GLY A 8 -13.40 41.85 -8.00
N VAL A 9 -14.43 42.40 -7.40
CA VAL A 9 -15.64 41.71 -6.96
C VAL A 9 -16.62 41.72 -8.13
N ILE A 10 -17.05 40.52 -8.57
CA ILE A 10 -18.13 40.36 -9.56
C ILE A 10 -19.38 39.88 -8.82
N ILE A 11 -20.38 40.76 -8.78
CA ILE A 11 -21.73 40.50 -8.28
C ILE A 11 -22.57 39.96 -9.44
N PHE A 12 -23.10 38.76 -9.32
CA PHE A 12 -24.11 38.21 -10.24
C PHE A 12 -25.51 38.41 -9.62
N SER A 13 -26.32 39.23 -10.26
CA SER A 13 -27.74 39.42 -9.94
C SER A 13 -28.55 38.34 -10.66
N ILE A 14 -29.37 37.62 -9.91
CA ILE A 14 -30.37 36.69 -10.46
C ILE A 14 -31.68 37.39 -10.59
N LEU A 15 -32.20 37.48 -11.82
CA LEU A 15 -33.51 38.06 -12.20
C LEU A 15 -34.57 36.96 -12.17
N LEU A 16 -35.60 37.10 -11.31
CA LEU A 16 -36.78 36.28 -11.31
C LEU A 16 -37.74 36.78 -12.40
N LEU A 17 -38.17 35.89 -13.30
CA LEU A 17 -39.30 36.09 -14.22
C LEU A 17 -40.49 35.28 -13.77
N VAL A 18 -41.56 35.99 -13.35
CA VAL A 18 -42.91 35.44 -13.16
C VAL A 18 -43.70 35.69 -14.43
N LEU A 19 -44.28 34.65 -15.00
CA LEU A 19 -45.32 34.75 -16.05
C LEU A 19 -46.53 33.95 -15.63
N GLY A 20 -47.62 34.64 -15.38
CA GLY A 20 -48.94 34.10 -15.19
C GLY A 20 -49.68 33.94 -16.53
N ALA A 21 -50.60 33.05 -16.59
CA ALA A 21 -51.68 33.04 -17.57
C ALA A 21 -52.99 32.46 -17.00
N CYS A 22 -54.03 33.19 -17.19
CA CYS A 22 -55.41 33.02 -16.75
C CYS A 22 -56.20 31.93 -17.52
N GLY A 23 -57.31 31.51 -16.93
CA GLY A 23 -58.55 31.13 -17.69
C GLY A 23 -59.37 30.02 -17.06
N GLY A 24 -60.35 30.33 -16.29
CA GLY A 24 -61.75 30.34 -16.68
C GLY A 24 -62.61 29.23 -16.10
N GLY A 25 -63.68 29.63 -15.38
CA GLY A 25 -64.92 28.87 -15.36
C GLY A 25 -65.51 28.48 -14.01
N ALA A 26 -66.52 29.22 -13.58
CA ALA A 26 -67.27 29.10 -12.34
C ALA A 26 -68.23 27.90 -12.30
N THR A 27 -68.49 27.40 -11.08
CA THR A 27 -69.88 27.21 -10.56
C THR A 27 -69.80 27.07 -9.03
N GLU A 28 -70.64 27.92 -8.37
CA GLU A 28 -70.92 27.86 -6.93
C GLU A 28 -71.81 26.67 -6.61
N GLU A 29 -71.46 25.94 -5.53
CA GLU A 29 -72.42 25.20 -4.72
C GLU A 29 -72.04 25.34 -3.25
N THR A 30 -72.99 25.97 -2.51
CA THR A 30 -72.93 26.15 -1.07
C THR A 30 -73.30 24.84 -0.38
N SER A 31 -72.43 24.40 0.59
CA SER A 31 -72.82 23.46 1.63
C SER A 31 -72.16 23.83 2.95
N GLU A 32 -72.96 23.76 4.00
CA GLU A 32 -72.68 24.16 5.37
C GLU A 32 -71.52 23.38 6.01
N PRO A 33 -70.82 23.94 7.04
CA PRO A 33 -69.69 23.30 7.69
C PRO A 33 -70.19 22.20 8.65
N VAL A 34 -69.71 20.98 8.43
CA VAL A 34 -69.77 19.91 9.42
C VAL A 34 -68.52 20.04 10.30
N GLU A 35 -68.67 20.26 11.61
CA GLU A 35 -67.60 20.16 12.57
C GLU A 35 -67.14 18.72 12.69
N GLU A 36 -65.98 18.40 12.14
CA GLU A 36 -65.31 17.12 12.32
C GLU A 36 -64.31 17.26 13.49
N GLU A 37 -64.62 16.54 14.56
CA GLU A 37 -63.78 16.46 15.77
C GLU A 37 -62.47 15.80 15.42
N VAL A 38 -61.39 16.60 15.29
CA VAL A 38 -60.01 16.08 15.03
C VAL A 38 -59.49 15.39 16.28
N VAL A 39 -59.59 14.08 16.32
CA VAL A 39 -58.86 13.25 17.26
C VAL A 39 -57.35 13.37 16.91
N VAL A 40 -56.63 14.14 17.68
CA VAL A 40 -55.16 14.19 17.60
C VAL A 40 -54.61 12.89 18.23
N GLU A 41 -54.42 11.86 17.37
CA GLU A 41 -53.53 10.77 17.76
C GLU A 41 -52.12 11.35 17.98
N THR A 42 -51.67 11.36 19.21
CA THR A 42 -50.27 11.60 19.52
C THR A 42 -49.47 10.45 18.93
N LEU A 43 -48.88 10.68 17.75
CA LEU A 43 -47.83 9.83 17.22
C LEU A 43 -46.68 9.80 18.27
N ASP A 44 -46.54 8.67 18.95
CA ASP A 44 -45.38 8.39 19.72
C ASP A 44 -44.14 8.63 18.84
N SER A 45 -43.31 9.58 19.22
CA SER A 45 -41.99 9.78 18.63
C SER A 45 -41.27 8.44 18.63
N PRO A 46 -40.73 7.97 17.48
CA PRO A 46 -39.94 6.76 17.49
C PRO A 46 -38.82 6.93 18.54
N ALA A 47 -38.75 5.99 19.46
CA ALA A 47 -37.69 5.94 20.43
C ALA A 47 -36.34 6.11 19.70
N VAL A 48 -35.61 7.15 20.04
CA VAL A 48 -34.23 7.33 19.60
C VAL A 48 -33.50 6.09 20.13
N THR A 49 -33.28 5.13 19.25
CA THR A 49 -32.37 4.02 19.51
C THR A 49 -31.02 4.65 19.76
N THR A 50 -30.63 4.80 21.02
CA THR A 50 -29.24 5.13 21.36
C THR A 50 -28.36 4.12 20.66
N ALA A 51 -27.57 4.57 19.69
CA ALA A 51 -26.56 3.73 19.05
C ALA A 51 -25.75 3.08 20.17
N SER A 52 -25.66 1.76 20.13
CA SER A 52 -24.87 1.03 21.13
C SER A 52 -23.44 1.54 21.06
N ALA A 53 -22.85 1.94 22.16
CA ALA A 53 -21.45 2.40 22.19
C ALA A 53 -20.55 1.32 21.59
N VAL A 54 -19.57 1.73 20.79
CA VAL A 54 -18.57 0.80 20.23
C VAL A 54 -17.76 0.21 21.36
N ASN A 55 -17.64 -1.12 21.41
CA ASN A 55 -16.77 -1.79 22.37
C ASN A 55 -15.31 -1.52 22.00
N THR A 56 -14.55 -0.93 22.91
CA THR A 56 -13.14 -0.56 22.70
C THR A 56 -12.21 -1.45 23.52
N GLY A 57 -10.94 -1.51 23.15
CA GLY A 57 -9.91 -2.30 23.83
C GLY A 57 -8.55 -1.61 23.82
N THR A 58 -7.50 -2.40 24.04
CA THR A 58 -6.12 -1.91 24.03
C THR A 58 -5.83 -1.11 22.75
N GLY A 59 -5.21 0.06 22.90
CA GLY A 59 -4.86 0.94 21.78
C GLY A 59 -6.03 1.78 21.26
N VAL A 60 -7.18 1.81 21.97
CA VAL A 60 -8.29 2.72 21.65
C VAL A 60 -8.67 3.49 22.91
N THR A 61 -8.75 4.80 22.84
CA THR A 61 -9.10 5.69 23.96
C THR A 61 -10.35 6.52 23.65
N GLU A 62 -11.06 6.96 24.67
CA GLU A 62 -12.16 7.93 24.55
C GLU A 62 -11.63 9.38 24.38
N GLU A 63 -10.38 9.60 24.76
CA GLU A 63 -9.72 10.89 24.60
C GLU A 63 -9.29 11.08 23.13
N PRO A 64 -9.39 12.30 22.57
CA PRO A 64 -8.89 12.61 21.24
C PRO A 64 -7.39 12.29 21.09
N CYS A 65 -6.94 11.99 19.87
CA CYS A 65 -5.52 11.82 19.60
C CYS A 65 -4.75 13.10 19.98
N PRO A 66 -3.54 12.97 20.60
CA PRO A 66 -2.69 14.11 20.88
C PRO A 66 -2.34 14.91 19.61
N GLU A 67 -2.31 16.25 19.69
CA GLU A 67 -1.99 17.12 18.54
C GLU A 67 -0.64 16.78 17.87
N ALA A 68 0.33 16.31 18.62
CA ALA A 68 1.66 15.95 18.12
C ALA A 68 1.69 14.72 17.20
N VAL A 69 0.65 13.88 17.21
CA VAL A 69 0.64 12.59 16.51
C VAL A 69 -0.25 12.60 15.27
N GLY A 70 -0.91 13.70 14.99
CA GLY A 70 -1.77 13.89 13.83
C GLY A 70 -2.68 15.08 14.07
N SER A 71 -2.18 16.29 13.80
CA SER A 71 -3.02 17.47 13.80
C SER A 71 -4.18 17.28 12.83
N VAL A 72 -5.38 17.11 13.38
CA VAL A 72 -6.61 17.12 12.59
C VAL A 72 -6.74 18.53 12.02
N PRO A 73 -6.83 18.72 10.68
CA PRO A 73 -7.07 20.04 10.10
C PRO A 73 -8.30 20.68 10.74
N THR A 74 -8.22 21.99 10.99
CA THR A 74 -9.30 22.76 11.59
C THR A 74 -10.60 22.56 10.80
N GLY A 75 -11.60 21.89 11.36
CA GLY A 75 -12.90 21.65 10.72
C GLY A 75 -13.30 20.18 10.60
N ALA A 76 -12.38 19.22 10.67
CA ALA A 76 -12.70 17.80 10.82
C ALA A 76 -12.46 17.43 12.30
N ASN A 77 -13.51 17.08 13.02
CA ASN A 77 -13.40 16.77 14.44
C ASN A 77 -13.94 15.36 14.72
N PRO A 78 -13.11 14.31 14.56
CA PRO A 78 -13.44 13.01 15.10
C PRO A 78 -13.52 13.15 16.62
N SER A 79 -14.72 13.02 17.18
CA SER A 79 -15.00 13.31 18.60
C SER A 79 -15.16 12.07 19.46
N GLN A 80 -15.01 10.86 18.89
CA GLN A 80 -15.26 9.60 19.59
C GLN A 80 -14.04 9.08 20.38
N GLY A 81 -12.83 9.55 20.03
CA GLY A 81 -11.61 9.10 20.68
C GLY A 81 -10.45 8.90 19.69
N CYS A 82 -9.45 8.11 20.11
CA CYS A 82 -8.24 7.85 19.34
C CYS A 82 -7.98 6.34 19.18
N ILE A 83 -7.64 5.93 17.95
CA ILE A 83 -7.11 4.59 17.64
C ILE A 83 -5.60 4.73 17.42
N TYR A 84 -4.80 4.04 18.23
CA TYR A 84 -3.34 4.04 18.13
C TYR A 84 -2.88 2.86 17.29
N LEU A 85 -2.02 3.10 16.31
CA LEU A 85 -1.41 2.11 15.43
C LEU A 85 0.09 2.08 15.64
N GLY A 86 0.65 0.86 15.73
CA GLY A 86 2.08 0.64 15.91
C GLY A 86 2.86 0.60 14.60
N LEU A 87 4.17 0.85 14.69
CA LEU A 87 5.07 0.92 13.55
C LEU A 87 6.39 0.23 13.86
N LEU A 88 6.67 -0.89 13.15
CA LEU A 88 7.92 -1.62 13.20
C LEU A 88 8.66 -1.43 11.88
N ASN A 89 9.75 -0.64 11.88
CA ASN A 89 10.40 -0.14 10.68
C ASN A 89 11.91 -0.45 10.69
N ASP A 90 12.60 -0.17 9.60
CA ASP A 90 14.04 -0.32 9.44
C ASP A 90 14.69 1.05 9.21
N TYR A 91 15.26 1.66 10.25
CA TYR A 91 15.95 2.95 10.15
C TYR A 91 17.45 2.81 10.04
N THR A 92 18.02 1.64 10.39
CA THR A 92 19.48 1.45 10.45
C THR A 92 19.99 0.21 9.69
N GLY A 93 19.08 -0.61 9.14
CA GLY A 93 19.42 -1.83 8.41
C GLY A 93 19.44 -1.64 6.88
N PRO A 94 19.29 -2.74 6.12
CA PRO A 94 19.44 -2.73 4.65
C PRO A 94 18.40 -1.91 3.92
N TYR A 95 17.23 -1.62 4.52
CA TYR A 95 16.17 -0.80 3.93
C TYR A 95 16.12 0.63 4.49
N ALA A 96 17.07 1.05 5.31
CA ALA A 96 17.11 2.39 5.91
C ALA A 96 17.03 3.53 4.89
N ALA A 97 17.47 3.31 3.66
CA ALA A 97 17.39 4.30 2.59
C ALA A 97 15.95 4.57 2.07
N VAL A 98 15.01 3.66 2.32
CA VAL A 98 13.64 3.72 1.75
C VAL A 98 12.55 3.63 2.81
N ALA A 99 12.84 3.03 3.95
CA ALA A 99 11.88 2.80 5.02
C ALA A 99 11.27 4.08 5.62
N PRO A 100 12.00 5.21 5.77
CA PRO A 100 11.40 6.48 6.19
C PRO A 100 10.35 7.01 5.19
N ALA A 101 10.52 6.79 3.89
CA ALA A 101 9.55 7.22 2.88
C ALA A 101 8.23 6.43 2.97
N LEU A 102 8.28 5.14 3.31
CA LEU A 102 7.10 4.34 3.61
C LEU A 102 6.29 4.95 4.76
N GLU A 103 6.97 5.29 5.86
CA GLU A 103 6.34 5.92 7.02
C GLU A 103 5.71 7.27 6.69
N VAL A 104 6.38 8.10 5.88
CA VAL A 104 5.81 9.38 5.41
C VAL A 104 4.48 9.15 4.70
N GLY A 105 4.42 8.17 3.78
CA GLY A 105 3.19 7.83 3.09
C GLY A 105 2.07 7.36 4.03
N GLN A 106 2.39 6.54 5.02
CA GLN A 106 1.44 6.04 6.01
C GLN A 106 0.89 7.17 6.90
N ARG A 107 1.77 8.02 7.43
CA ARG A 107 1.35 9.16 8.26
C ARG A 107 0.49 10.14 7.48
N ALA A 108 0.85 10.44 6.23
CA ALA A 108 0.04 11.29 5.35
C ALA A 108 -1.34 10.67 5.08
N PHE A 109 -1.44 9.36 4.87
CA PHE A 109 -2.71 8.66 4.70
C PHE A 109 -3.63 8.84 5.91
N TRP A 110 -3.14 8.60 7.11
CA TRP A 110 -3.96 8.70 8.30
C TRP A 110 -4.33 10.15 8.64
N LEU A 111 -3.48 11.11 8.29
CA LEU A 111 -3.84 12.52 8.36
C LEU A 111 -4.99 12.85 7.39
N TRP A 112 -4.95 12.34 6.16
CA TRP A 112 -6.06 12.44 5.22
C TRP A 112 -7.34 11.80 5.77
N VAL A 113 -7.26 10.59 6.31
CA VAL A 113 -8.42 9.92 6.94
C VAL A 113 -9.00 10.77 8.07
N ASN A 114 -8.16 11.28 8.97
CA ASN A 114 -8.59 12.15 10.05
C ASN A 114 -9.27 13.44 9.53
N SER A 115 -8.74 14.02 8.45
CA SER A 115 -9.30 15.22 7.83
C SER A 115 -10.68 15.00 7.19
N THR A 116 -11.03 13.74 6.90
CA THR A 116 -12.31 13.35 6.28
C THR A 116 -13.29 12.74 7.29
N GLY A 117 -13.03 12.85 8.60
CA GLY A 117 -13.93 12.41 9.67
C GLY A 117 -13.45 11.17 10.45
N GLY A 118 -12.26 10.67 10.15
CA GLY A 118 -11.66 9.53 10.85
C GLY A 118 -12.34 8.19 10.55
N ILE A 119 -12.21 7.26 11.46
CA ILE A 119 -12.83 5.93 11.38
C ILE A 119 -14.07 5.92 12.28
N GLY A 120 -15.24 6.10 11.72
CA GLY A 120 -16.49 6.15 12.48
C GLY A 120 -16.50 7.21 13.57
N GLY A 121 -15.80 8.32 13.38
CA GLY A 121 -15.65 9.40 14.35
C GLY A 121 -14.45 9.28 15.28
N TYR A 122 -13.64 8.21 15.20
CA TYR A 122 -12.34 8.12 15.89
C TYR A 122 -11.24 8.72 15.03
N SER A 123 -10.34 9.49 15.63
CA SER A 123 -9.05 9.84 15.00
C SER A 123 -8.12 8.64 15.04
N VAL A 124 -7.15 8.61 14.15
CA VAL A 124 -6.11 7.59 14.11
C VAL A 124 -4.75 8.24 14.29
N ALA A 125 -3.93 7.68 15.18
CA ALA A 125 -2.57 8.10 15.43
C ALA A 125 -1.59 6.95 15.20
N ILE A 126 -0.52 7.21 14.46
CA ILE A 126 0.62 6.28 14.37
C ILE A 126 1.61 6.65 15.49
N THR A 127 1.98 5.67 16.31
CA THR A 127 2.99 5.85 17.37
C THR A 127 4.37 6.12 16.78
N GLU A 128 5.35 6.39 17.64
CA GLU A 128 6.75 6.47 17.22
C GLU A 128 7.22 5.12 16.66
N GLY A 129 7.94 5.16 15.54
CA GLY A 129 8.43 3.96 14.88
C GLY A 129 9.56 3.29 15.67
N GLN A 130 9.50 1.96 15.76
CA GLN A 130 10.54 1.16 16.39
C GLN A 130 11.57 0.73 15.33
N ASP A 131 12.85 1.01 15.57
CA ASP A 131 13.93 0.57 14.69
C ASP A 131 14.24 -0.91 14.90
N THR A 132 13.90 -1.72 13.93
CA THR A 132 14.14 -3.15 13.97
C THR A 132 15.46 -3.56 13.28
N ALA A 133 16.11 -2.63 12.57
CA ALA A 133 17.35 -2.86 11.80
C ALA A 133 17.26 -4.10 10.90
N TYR A 134 16.05 -4.41 10.39
CA TYR A 134 15.73 -5.60 9.59
C TYR A 134 16.17 -6.92 10.28
N ASN A 135 16.10 -6.98 11.60
CA ASN A 135 16.50 -8.12 12.41
C ASN A 135 15.27 -8.70 13.15
N PRO A 136 14.95 -10.00 13.01
CA PRO A 136 13.77 -10.61 13.63
C PRO A 136 13.73 -10.46 15.16
N GLN A 137 14.86 -10.58 15.85
CA GLN A 137 14.91 -10.45 17.31
C GLN A 137 14.63 -9.00 17.75
N LYS A 138 15.23 -7.99 17.08
CA LYS A 138 14.91 -6.58 17.33
C LYS A 138 13.48 -6.23 16.98
N HIS A 139 12.92 -6.90 15.97
CA HIS A 139 11.51 -6.74 15.60
C HIS A 139 10.59 -7.20 16.73
N LEU A 140 10.88 -8.34 17.35
CA LEU A 140 10.18 -8.81 18.54
C LEU A 140 10.36 -7.84 19.74
N GLU A 141 11.58 -7.32 19.94
CA GLU A 141 11.85 -6.33 21.00
C GLU A 141 11.01 -5.05 20.77
N GLY A 142 10.98 -4.52 19.54
CA GLY A 142 10.16 -3.39 19.15
C GLY A 142 8.66 -3.66 19.32
N TYR A 143 8.18 -4.84 18.90
CA TYR A 143 6.81 -5.26 19.14
C TYR A 143 6.45 -5.26 20.63
N ASN A 144 7.29 -5.88 21.46
CA ASN A 144 7.07 -5.94 22.90
C ASN A 144 7.06 -4.56 23.57
N ALA A 145 7.79 -3.58 23.03
CA ALA A 145 7.82 -2.22 23.54
C ALA A 145 6.47 -1.48 23.32
N ILE A 146 5.74 -1.79 22.24
CA ILE A 146 4.53 -1.05 21.86
C ILE A 146 3.23 -1.87 21.99
N ARG A 147 3.32 -3.19 22.17
CA ARG A 147 2.16 -4.09 22.13
C ARG A 147 1.03 -3.74 23.10
N ASN A 148 1.30 -3.05 24.18
CA ASN A 148 0.28 -2.67 25.18
C ASN A 148 -0.41 -1.34 24.87
N ASP A 149 0.05 -0.60 23.86
CA ASP A 149 -0.37 0.77 23.58
C ASP A 149 -1.11 0.91 22.24
N VAL A 150 -1.11 -0.12 21.38
CA VAL A 150 -1.65 -0.04 20.02
C VAL A 150 -2.76 -1.05 19.74
N ALA A 151 -3.71 -0.71 18.87
CA ALA A 151 -4.83 -1.59 18.49
C ALA A 151 -4.44 -2.56 17.36
N ALA A 152 -3.57 -2.14 16.47
CA ALA A 152 -3.06 -2.89 15.33
C ALA A 152 -1.68 -2.35 14.93
N LEU A 153 -0.94 -3.07 14.08
CA LEU A 153 0.28 -2.56 13.46
C LEU A 153 -0.04 -1.96 12.09
N ALA A 154 0.22 -0.66 11.93
CA ALA A 154 0.18 0.02 10.64
C ALA A 154 1.32 -0.44 9.72
N MET A 155 2.44 -0.87 10.30
CA MET A 155 3.55 -1.47 9.56
C MET A 155 4.27 -2.54 10.38
N SER A 156 4.52 -3.68 9.73
CA SER A 156 5.49 -4.70 10.13
C SER A 156 6.42 -4.94 8.93
N LEU A 157 7.61 -4.31 8.94
CA LEU A 157 8.50 -4.32 7.79
C LEU A 157 9.35 -5.58 7.75
N GLY A 158 9.26 -6.28 6.62
CA GLY A 158 10.05 -7.45 6.30
C GLY A 158 9.33 -8.78 6.57
N THR A 159 9.49 -9.72 5.62
CA THR A 159 8.82 -11.02 5.71
C THR A 159 9.37 -11.88 6.87
N PRO A 160 10.69 -12.12 7.00
CA PRO A 160 11.22 -12.92 8.11
C PRO A 160 10.91 -12.32 9.48
N GLN A 161 10.86 -11.00 9.58
CA GLN A 161 10.55 -10.27 10.79
C GLN A 161 9.11 -10.48 11.21
N THR A 162 8.18 -10.33 10.27
CA THR A 162 6.74 -10.51 10.51
C THR A 162 6.42 -11.96 10.84
N VAL A 163 7.01 -12.94 10.11
CA VAL A 163 6.89 -14.37 10.43
C VAL A 163 7.35 -14.66 11.85
N PHE A 164 8.45 -14.05 12.29
CA PHE A 164 9.05 -14.30 13.60
C PHE A 164 8.14 -13.91 14.77
N ILE A 165 7.24 -12.92 14.58
CA ILE A 165 6.33 -12.45 15.62
C ILE A 165 4.87 -12.95 15.48
N LEU A 166 4.58 -13.87 14.56
CA LEU A 166 3.20 -14.34 14.31
C LEU A 166 2.56 -14.99 15.55
N ASP A 167 3.33 -15.69 16.38
CA ASP A 167 2.82 -16.32 17.60
C ASP A 167 2.41 -15.27 18.64
N GLU A 168 3.18 -14.21 18.77
CA GLU A 168 2.85 -13.08 19.66
C GLU A 168 1.66 -12.27 19.17
N LEU A 169 1.59 -12.03 17.84
CA LEU A 169 0.42 -11.38 17.24
C LEU A 169 -0.85 -12.21 17.47
N ASP A 170 -0.76 -13.55 17.34
CA ASP A 170 -1.87 -14.47 17.59
C ASP A 170 -2.32 -14.44 19.06
N ALA A 171 -1.38 -14.50 19.99
CA ALA A 171 -1.65 -14.41 21.41
C ALA A 171 -2.36 -13.11 21.81
N ASP A 172 -2.01 -12.00 21.15
CA ASP A 172 -2.60 -10.68 21.40
C ASP A 172 -3.84 -10.41 20.54
N ASN A 173 -4.22 -11.28 19.63
CA ASN A 173 -5.21 -11.03 18.57
C ASN A 173 -4.91 -9.76 17.76
N MET A 174 -3.64 -9.38 17.61
CA MET A 174 -3.23 -8.17 16.91
C MET A 174 -3.02 -8.44 15.43
N VAL A 175 -3.70 -7.70 14.57
CA VAL A 175 -3.47 -7.71 13.14
C VAL A 175 -2.34 -6.76 12.75
N ALA A 176 -1.65 -7.08 11.66
CA ALA A 176 -0.55 -6.28 11.14
C ALA A 176 -0.70 -6.03 9.63
N ALA A 177 -0.55 -4.78 9.20
CA ALA A 177 -0.29 -4.47 7.80
C ALA A 177 1.20 -4.76 7.53
N PRO A 178 1.54 -5.71 6.65
CA PRO A 178 2.92 -6.02 6.37
C PRO A 178 3.51 -4.95 5.45
N MET A 179 4.81 -4.72 5.54
CA MET A 179 5.58 -4.09 4.49
C MET A 179 6.46 -5.16 3.85
N SER A 180 5.78 -6.14 3.29
CA SER A 180 6.31 -7.29 2.56
C SER A 180 5.16 -7.96 1.82
N TRP A 181 5.46 -8.63 0.71
CA TRP A 181 4.47 -9.16 -0.23
C TRP A 181 4.67 -10.67 -0.46
N TYR A 182 4.90 -11.38 0.62
CA TYR A 182 5.03 -12.83 0.61
C TYR A 182 3.69 -13.48 0.26
N SER A 183 3.68 -14.40 -0.71
CA SER A 183 2.43 -15.07 -1.13
C SER A 183 1.72 -15.80 0.01
N GLY A 184 2.44 -16.19 1.04
CA GLY A 184 1.90 -16.82 2.25
C GLY A 184 0.94 -15.94 3.04
N TRP A 185 1.02 -14.60 2.96
CA TRP A 185 0.13 -13.69 3.69
C TRP A 185 -1.34 -13.82 3.31
N SER A 186 -1.62 -14.38 2.15
CA SER A 186 -2.98 -14.63 1.69
C SER A 186 -3.60 -15.92 2.24
N TYR A 187 -2.86 -16.72 3.02
CA TYR A 187 -3.32 -18.04 3.46
C TYR A 187 -3.29 -18.17 4.98
N LYS A 188 -4.47 -18.39 5.57
CA LYS A 188 -4.64 -18.56 7.04
C LYS A 188 -3.80 -19.71 7.63
N SER A 189 -3.41 -20.68 6.82
CA SER A 189 -2.50 -21.75 7.25
C SER A 189 -1.07 -21.24 7.52
N VAL A 190 -0.71 -20.07 7.01
CA VAL A 190 0.60 -19.45 7.16
C VAL A 190 0.52 -18.29 8.14
N ASP A 191 -0.36 -17.30 7.89
CA ASP A 191 -0.45 -16.03 8.61
C ASP A 191 -1.44 -16.04 9.79
N LYS A 192 -2.16 -17.14 10.00
CA LYS A 192 -3.22 -17.31 11.02
C LYS A 192 -4.37 -16.30 10.88
N GLY A 193 -4.49 -15.63 9.74
CA GLY A 193 -5.44 -14.55 9.49
C GLY A 193 -5.13 -13.30 10.28
N LEU A 194 -3.84 -12.98 10.46
CA LEU A 194 -3.35 -11.83 11.22
C LEU A 194 -2.76 -10.76 10.32
N VAL A 195 -2.39 -11.11 9.08
CA VAL A 195 -1.71 -10.20 8.17
C VAL A 195 -2.70 -9.61 7.17
N ILE A 196 -2.73 -8.28 7.10
CA ILE A 196 -3.59 -7.52 6.19
C ILE A 196 -2.73 -7.09 5.00
N GLU A 197 -2.55 -8.00 4.06
CA GLU A 197 -1.69 -7.79 2.88
C GLU A 197 -2.33 -6.81 1.88
N PHE A 198 -1.48 -6.24 1.02
CA PHE A 198 -1.87 -5.36 -0.09
C PHE A 198 -0.93 -5.55 -1.29
N GLY A 199 -1.42 -5.24 -2.50
CA GLY A 199 -0.64 -5.38 -3.74
C GLY A 199 -0.38 -6.84 -4.13
N SER A 200 0.46 -7.03 -5.14
CA SER A 200 0.82 -8.34 -5.69
C SER A 200 1.79 -9.10 -4.80
N ALA A 201 1.70 -10.43 -4.80
CA ALA A 201 2.69 -11.27 -4.13
C ALA A 201 4.02 -11.30 -4.91
N TYR A 202 5.16 -11.41 -4.21
CA TYR A 202 6.49 -11.53 -4.85
C TYR A 202 6.57 -12.63 -5.91
N CYS A 203 5.90 -13.75 -5.67
CA CYS A 203 5.81 -14.83 -6.65
C CYS A 203 5.07 -14.40 -7.91
N ALA A 204 3.95 -13.69 -7.77
CA ALA A 204 3.21 -13.14 -8.92
C ALA A 204 4.06 -12.13 -9.67
N ASP A 205 4.76 -11.25 -8.95
CA ASP A 205 5.69 -10.28 -9.55
C ASP A 205 6.81 -10.99 -10.32
N GLY A 206 7.39 -12.06 -9.77
CA GLY A 206 8.40 -12.86 -10.46
C GLY A 206 7.88 -13.50 -11.76
N MET A 207 6.64 -14.03 -11.73
CA MET A 207 5.98 -14.55 -12.95
C MET A 207 5.75 -13.43 -13.97
N ASN A 208 5.20 -12.32 -13.53
CA ASN A 208 4.90 -11.16 -14.38
C ASN A 208 6.16 -10.54 -14.99
N ALA A 209 7.25 -10.47 -14.24
CA ALA A 209 8.53 -9.96 -14.73
C ALA A 209 9.06 -10.76 -15.92
N VAL A 210 9.03 -12.10 -15.84
CA VAL A 210 9.48 -12.98 -16.91
C VAL A 210 8.55 -12.91 -18.11
N ASP A 211 7.23 -13.01 -17.89
CA ASP A 211 6.26 -12.97 -18.99
C ASP A 211 6.29 -11.61 -19.72
N TRP A 212 6.42 -10.51 -18.97
CA TRP A 212 6.54 -9.19 -19.57
C TRP A 212 7.83 -9.06 -20.38
N ALA A 213 8.96 -9.54 -19.85
CA ALA A 213 10.23 -9.51 -20.55
C ALA A 213 10.19 -10.39 -21.81
N ALA A 214 9.48 -11.52 -21.81
CA ALA A 214 9.32 -12.36 -22.98
C ALA A 214 8.63 -11.64 -24.15
N ASP A 215 7.67 -10.77 -23.83
CA ASP A 215 6.87 -10.06 -24.83
C ASP A 215 7.44 -8.67 -25.20
N ASN A 216 8.22 -8.03 -24.30
CA ASN A 216 8.56 -6.61 -24.42
C ASN A 216 10.07 -6.30 -24.32
N SER A 217 10.93 -7.30 -24.08
CA SER A 217 12.36 -7.06 -23.99
C SER A 217 12.94 -6.49 -25.30
N PRO A 218 13.78 -5.44 -25.24
CA PRO A 218 14.46 -4.90 -26.41
C PRO A 218 15.55 -5.82 -26.94
N VAL A 219 15.91 -6.87 -26.21
CA VAL A 219 16.93 -7.87 -26.58
C VAL A 219 16.34 -9.28 -26.48
N PRO A 220 16.82 -10.26 -27.30
CA PRO A 220 16.40 -11.64 -27.15
C PRO A 220 16.79 -12.19 -25.76
N VAL A 221 15.90 -12.94 -25.13
CA VAL A 221 16.14 -13.60 -23.83
C VAL A 221 15.89 -15.10 -23.98
N GLN A 222 16.90 -15.92 -23.64
CA GLN A 222 16.83 -17.37 -23.62
C GLN A 222 17.44 -17.96 -22.35
N ARG A 223 18.49 -17.31 -21.81
CA ARG A 223 19.21 -17.75 -20.64
C ARG A 223 19.19 -16.66 -19.56
N ILE A 224 18.72 -17.01 -18.36
CA ILE A 224 18.52 -16.04 -17.26
C ILE A 224 19.29 -16.41 -16.00
N GLY A 225 19.56 -15.38 -15.16
CA GLY A 225 20.09 -15.55 -13.81
C GLY A 225 19.11 -15.06 -12.76
N ILE A 226 19.16 -15.64 -11.57
CA ILE A 226 18.38 -15.21 -10.41
C ILE A 226 19.33 -14.80 -9.29
N ILE A 227 19.18 -13.59 -8.77
CA ILE A 227 19.91 -13.10 -7.60
C ILE A 227 18.89 -12.69 -6.55
N ALA A 228 18.89 -13.34 -5.38
CA ALA A 228 17.91 -13.04 -4.36
C ALA A 228 18.43 -13.36 -2.96
N TYR A 229 17.74 -12.92 -1.93
CA TYR A 229 17.95 -13.42 -0.59
C TYR A 229 17.26 -14.77 -0.41
N GLN A 230 17.84 -15.63 0.42
CA GLN A 230 17.15 -16.82 0.90
C GLN A 230 15.96 -16.41 1.78
N GLY A 231 14.92 -17.25 1.79
CA GLY A 231 13.71 -17.06 2.61
C GLY A 231 12.55 -16.47 1.82
N ASP A 232 11.54 -16.02 2.56
CA ASP A 232 10.20 -15.78 2.03
C ASP A 232 10.11 -14.64 1.00
N TYR A 233 10.97 -13.62 1.09
CA TYR A 233 11.03 -12.55 0.08
C TYR A 233 11.66 -13.06 -1.21
N GLY A 234 12.96 -13.38 -1.15
CA GLY A 234 13.70 -13.77 -2.35
C GLY A 234 13.32 -15.16 -2.86
N GLY A 235 12.97 -16.09 -1.97
CA GLY A 235 12.51 -17.42 -2.34
C GLY A 235 11.17 -17.40 -3.08
N ASP A 236 10.23 -16.59 -2.61
CA ASP A 236 8.92 -16.42 -3.24
C ASP A 236 9.05 -15.78 -4.64
N TRP A 237 9.85 -14.72 -4.76
CA TRP A 237 10.21 -14.13 -6.05
C TRP A 237 10.85 -15.15 -7.00
N ALA A 238 11.87 -15.88 -6.52
CA ALA A 238 12.58 -16.88 -7.32
C ALA A 238 11.66 -18.03 -7.77
N ALA A 239 10.71 -18.44 -6.93
CA ALA A 239 9.70 -19.44 -7.30
C ALA A 239 8.85 -18.98 -8.48
N GLY A 240 8.41 -17.71 -8.47
CA GLY A 240 7.69 -17.10 -9.58
C GLY A 240 8.52 -17.03 -10.86
N VAL A 241 9.77 -16.56 -10.76
CA VAL A 241 10.69 -16.49 -11.90
C VAL A 241 10.92 -17.89 -12.51
N ARG A 242 11.16 -18.91 -11.68
CA ARG A 242 11.32 -20.30 -12.16
C ARG A 242 10.10 -20.83 -12.90
N ALA A 243 8.91 -20.58 -12.34
CA ALA A 243 7.66 -21.01 -12.96
C ALA A 243 7.46 -20.40 -14.34
N ALA A 244 7.68 -19.09 -14.46
CA ALA A 244 7.50 -18.40 -15.73
C ALA A 244 8.66 -18.66 -16.72
N ALA A 245 9.90 -18.81 -16.27
CA ALA A 245 11.01 -19.25 -17.13
C ALA A 245 10.70 -20.60 -17.78
N LYS A 246 10.23 -21.56 -16.99
CA LYS A 246 9.78 -22.87 -17.51
C LYS A 246 8.63 -22.72 -18.50
N ALA A 247 7.63 -21.88 -18.24
CA ALA A 247 6.48 -21.66 -19.13
C ALA A 247 6.88 -21.01 -20.46
N ASN A 248 7.94 -20.18 -20.45
CA ASN A 248 8.50 -19.50 -21.62
C ASN A 248 9.60 -20.33 -22.33
N GLY A 249 10.00 -21.50 -21.79
CA GLY A 249 11.06 -22.34 -22.34
C GLY A 249 12.46 -21.73 -22.18
N TRP A 250 12.66 -20.88 -21.18
CA TRP A 250 13.96 -20.26 -20.90
C TRP A 250 14.82 -21.12 -19.99
N GLU A 251 16.12 -21.09 -20.20
CA GLU A 251 17.13 -21.74 -19.36
C GLU A 251 17.46 -20.86 -18.15
N ILE A 252 17.49 -21.46 -16.95
CA ILE A 252 18.07 -20.83 -15.77
C ILE A 252 19.54 -21.25 -15.74
N GLY A 253 20.42 -20.32 -16.11
CA GLY A 253 21.85 -20.56 -16.16
C GLY A 253 22.45 -20.71 -14.76
N TRP A 254 22.04 -19.88 -13.82
CA TRP A 254 22.46 -19.94 -12.42
C TRP A 254 21.48 -19.22 -11.49
N GLU A 255 21.57 -19.58 -10.22
CA GLU A 255 20.88 -18.93 -9.11
C GLU A 255 21.88 -18.63 -7.99
N TYR A 256 21.80 -17.43 -7.45
CA TYR A 256 22.56 -17.00 -6.27
C TYR A 256 21.60 -16.48 -5.21
N ILE A 257 21.28 -17.33 -4.22
CA ILE A 257 20.23 -17.12 -3.23
C ILE A 257 20.76 -17.45 -1.81
N PRO A 258 21.78 -16.74 -1.31
CA PRO A 258 22.30 -16.92 0.03
C PRO A 258 21.41 -16.27 1.10
N PRO A 259 21.59 -16.62 2.39
CA PRO A 259 21.08 -15.83 3.50
C PRO A 259 21.50 -14.35 3.37
N VAL A 260 20.66 -13.42 3.83
CA VAL A 260 20.93 -11.99 3.71
C VAL A 260 22.26 -11.57 4.38
N THR A 261 22.61 -12.23 5.49
CA THR A 261 23.87 -11.99 6.25
C THR A 261 25.12 -12.55 5.57
N GLU A 262 24.95 -13.41 4.56
CA GLU A 262 26.03 -14.07 3.79
C GLU A 262 26.10 -13.58 2.34
N PHE A 263 25.31 -12.56 2.00
CA PHE A 263 25.27 -12.03 0.64
C PHE A 263 26.58 -11.36 0.26
N ASP A 264 27.26 -11.88 -0.75
CA ASP A 264 28.51 -11.35 -1.30
C ASP A 264 28.26 -10.65 -2.63
N VAL A 265 28.39 -9.32 -2.64
CA VAL A 265 28.24 -8.47 -3.83
C VAL A 265 29.24 -8.82 -4.92
N ALA A 266 30.49 -9.14 -4.56
CA ALA A 266 31.51 -9.48 -5.54
C ALA A 266 31.22 -10.81 -6.22
N GLN A 267 30.70 -11.80 -5.48
CA GLN A 267 30.25 -13.07 -6.04
C GLN A 267 29.06 -12.86 -6.97
N ALA A 268 28.05 -12.08 -6.57
CA ALA A 268 26.86 -11.80 -7.39
C ALA A 268 27.22 -11.08 -8.69
N ALA A 269 28.04 -10.03 -8.63
CA ALA A 269 28.55 -9.33 -9.81
C ALA A 269 29.47 -10.24 -10.65
N GLY A 270 30.27 -11.07 -9.99
CA GLY A 270 31.16 -12.02 -10.64
C GLY A 270 30.42 -13.05 -11.51
N LEU A 271 29.26 -13.55 -11.08
CA LEU A 271 28.43 -14.45 -11.89
C LEU A 271 27.97 -13.78 -13.18
N LEU A 272 27.49 -12.53 -13.12
CA LEU A 272 27.12 -11.77 -14.31
C LEU A 272 28.27 -11.65 -15.32
N ILE A 273 29.52 -11.54 -14.82
CA ILE A 273 30.73 -11.35 -15.64
C ILE A 273 31.24 -12.68 -16.22
N THR A 274 31.32 -13.71 -15.38
CA THR A 274 32.00 -14.99 -15.73
C THR A 274 31.08 -16.05 -16.34
N ASP A 275 29.78 -15.94 -16.08
CA ASP A 275 28.77 -16.85 -16.63
C ASP A 275 27.57 -16.03 -17.20
N PRO A 276 27.78 -15.42 -18.39
CA PRO A 276 26.84 -14.44 -18.95
C PRO A 276 25.44 -14.98 -19.15
N VAL A 277 24.44 -14.13 -18.86
CA VAL A 277 23.02 -14.35 -19.11
C VAL A 277 22.44 -13.23 -19.93
N ASP A 278 21.33 -13.46 -20.63
CA ASP A 278 20.64 -12.44 -21.42
C ASP A 278 19.90 -11.47 -20.51
N ALA A 279 19.32 -11.99 -19.44
CA ALA A 279 18.60 -11.22 -18.41
C ALA A 279 18.85 -11.79 -17.01
N TYR A 280 18.68 -10.95 -15.98
CA TYR A 280 18.67 -11.42 -14.60
C TYR A 280 17.52 -10.78 -13.80
N PHE A 281 17.09 -11.49 -12.77
CA PHE A 281 15.91 -11.20 -11.99
C PHE A 281 16.30 -11.03 -10.50
N PRO A 282 16.66 -9.84 -10.08
CA PRO A 282 17.14 -9.60 -8.73
C PRO A 282 16.00 -9.28 -7.75
N ALA A 283 16.14 -9.81 -6.51
CA ALA A 283 15.33 -9.47 -5.34
C ALA A 283 16.24 -9.15 -4.15
N LEU A 284 16.72 -7.91 -4.10
CA LEU A 284 17.72 -7.39 -3.16
C LEU A 284 17.23 -6.09 -2.50
N SER A 285 17.96 -5.60 -1.49
CA SER A 285 17.81 -4.21 -1.05
C SER A 285 18.36 -3.25 -2.12
N PRO A 286 17.89 -1.99 -2.19
CA PRO A 286 18.33 -1.05 -3.21
C PRO A 286 19.84 -0.83 -3.22
N SER A 287 20.45 -0.72 -2.03
CA SER A 287 21.89 -0.49 -1.92
C SER A 287 22.73 -1.64 -2.47
N LEU A 288 22.36 -2.88 -2.19
CA LEU A 288 23.05 -4.06 -2.72
C LEU A 288 22.81 -4.21 -4.23
N MET A 289 21.59 -3.89 -4.69
CA MET A 289 21.27 -3.90 -6.12
C MET A 289 22.17 -2.96 -6.92
N ALA A 290 22.31 -1.71 -6.45
CA ALA A 290 23.19 -0.74 -7.11
C ALA A 290 24.66 -1.21 -7.11
N GLN A 291 25.15 -1.84 -6.05
CA GLN A 291 26.51 -2.36 -5.97
C GLN A 291 26.74 -3.54 -6.94
N VAL A 292 25.81 -4.49 -7.03
CA VAL A 292 25.88 -5.62 -7.98
C VAL A 292 25.90 -5.11 -9.43
N MET A 293 24.96 -4.23 -9.77
CA MET A 293 24.89 -3.62 -11.10
C MET A 293 26.14 -2.83 -11.43
N GLY A 294 26.61 -2.00 -10.51
CA GLY A 294 27.83 -1.19 -10.68
C GLY A 294 29.07 -2.05 -10.87
N GLY A 295 29.20 -3.14 -10.11
CA GLY A 295 30.29 -4.10 -10.25
C GLY A 295 30.34 -4.77 -11.62
N ALA A 296 29.19 -5.25 -12.12
CA ALA A 296 29.09 -5.83 -13.47
C ALA A 296 29.35 -4.79 -14.57
N ALA A 297 28.79 -3.58 -14.44
CA ALA A 297 28.95 -2.50 -15.41
C ALA A 297 30.40 -2.02 -15.53
N GLN A 298 31.19 -2.02 -14.46
CA GLN A 298 32.64 -1.70 -14.48
C GLN A 298 33.43 -2.68 -15.38
N ALA A 299 32.95 -3.93 -15.50
CA ALA A 299 33.50 -4.92 -16.41
C ALA A 299 32.89 -4.87 -17.82
N GLY A 300 32.02 -3.90 -18.10
CA GLY A 300 31.32 -3.75 -19.39
C GLY A 300 30.14 -4.71 -19.57
N VAL A 301 29.62 -5.31 -18.51
CA VAL A 301 28.54 -6.28 -18.55
C VAL A 301 27.25 -5.63 -18.03
N THR A 302 26.24 -5.53 -18.91
CA THR A 302 24.95 -4.87 -18.62
C THR A 302 23.78 -5.65 -19.25
N PRO A 303 23.47 -6.87 -18.74
CA PRO A 303 22.32 -7.64 -19.23
C PRO A 303 21.00 -6.96 -18.84
N LEU A 304 19.90 -7.40 -19.46
CA LEU A 304 18.57 -6.96 -19.06
C LEU A 304 18.34 -7.24 -17.56
N ALA A 305 17.79 -6.28 -16.83
CA ALA A 305 17.47 -6.40 -15.41
C ALA A 305 15.98 -6.15 -15.16
N MET A 306 15.30 -7.11 -14.54
CA MET A 306 13.91 -6.99 -14.09
C MET A 306 13.90 -6.95 -12.57
N LEU A 307 13.87 -5.75 -11.98
CA LEU A 307 14.03 -5.54 -10.53
C LEU A 307 12.72 -5.86 -9.80
N ALA A 308 12.78 -6.70 -8.78
CA ALA A 308 11.68 -6.81 -7.81
C ALA A 308 11.39 -5.44 -7.17
N ALA A 309 10.14 -5.16 -6.83
CA ALA A 309 9.73 -3.84 -6.36
C ALA A 309 10.60 -3.27 -5.21
N PRO A 310 11.00 -4.05 -4.17
CA PRO A 310 11.89 -3.54 -3.13
C PRO A 310 13.32 -3.28 -3.58
N SER A 311 13.73 -3.68 -4.78
CA SER A 311 15.12 -3.53 -5.27
C SER A 311 15.38 -2.19 -5.96
N TYR A 312 14.35 -1.46 -6.33
CA TYR A 312 14.45 -0.16 -6.98
C TYR A 312 14.36 0.99 -5.96
N ASN A 313 15.06 2.08 -6.25
CA ASN A 313 14.93 3.36 -5.54
C ASN A 313 15.00 4.49 -6.57
N ASP A 314 14.07 5.44 -6.52
CA ASP A 314 14.02 6.63 -7.38
C ASP A 314 15.27 7.50 -7.28
N ALA A 315 16.02 7.43 -6.18
CA ALA A 315 17.35 8.07 -6.06
C ALA A 315 18.36 7.59 -7.13
N PHE A 316 18.16 6.42 -7.73
CA PHE A 316 19.05 5.87 -8.76
C PHE A 316 19.01 6.66 -10.09
N VAL A 317 17.98 7.45 -10.29
CA VAL A 317 17.84 8.29 -11.48
C VAL A 317 17.94 9.79 -11.17
N GLN A 318 18.30 10.15 -9.95
CA GLN A 318 18.52 11.55 -9.58
C GLN A 318 19.87 12.07 -10.10
N GLU A 319 19.94 13.39 -10.34
CA GLU A 319 21.19 14.03 -10.75
C GLU A 319 22.30 13.82 -9.69
N GLY A 320 23.47 13.45 -10.19
CA GLY A 320 24.63 13.15 -9.34
C GLY A 320 24.77 11.70 -8.90
N PHE A 321 23.78 10.83 -9.14
CA PHE A 321 23.95 9.41 -8.89
C PHE A 321 24.83 8.76 -9.98
N ALA A 322 25.92 8.11 -9.55
CA ALA A 322 26.97 7.63 -10.44
C ALA A 322 26.50 6.60 -11.48
N LEU A 323 25.45 5.84 -11.19
CA LEU A 323 24.90 4.81 -12.07
C LEU A 323 23.60 5.26 -12.79
N LYS A 324 23.23 6.56 -12.73
CA LYS A 324 22.01 7.08 -13.37
C LYS A 324 21.87 6.59 -14.82
N GLY A 325 22.90 6.76 -15.63
CA GLY A 325 22.87 6.34 -17.04
C GLY A 325 22.71 4.83 -17.26
N LEU A 326 23.12 4.01 -16.28
CA LEU A 326 22.88 2.56 -16.30
C LEU A 326 21.41 2.24 -16.05
N PHE A 327 20.81 2.86 -15.03
CA PHE A 327 19.38 2.68 -14.73
C PHE A 327 18.49 3.18 -15.87
N GLU A 328 18.85 4.27 -16.52
CA GLU A 328 18.14 4.84 -17.69
C GLU A 328 18.52 4.22 -19.04
N SER A 329 19.36 3.19 -19.07
CA SER A 329 19.88 2.57 -20.31
C SER A 329 18.82 1.96 -21.23
N GLY A 330 17.61 1.71 -20.72
CA GLY A 330 16.55 0.97 -21.43
C GLY A 330 16.67 -0.55 -21.28
N LEU A 331 17.62 -1.03 -20.47
CA LEU A 331 17.80 -2.44 -20.12
C LEU A 331 17.44 -2.72 -18.64
N VAL A 332 16.91 -1.73 -17.95
CA VAL A 332 16.48 -1.87 -16.56
C VAL A 332 15.00 -1.55 -16.45
N TYR A 333 14.27 -2.45 -15.82
CA TYR A 333 12.85 -2.33 -15.53
C TYR A 333 12.61 -2.62 -14.06
N ASN A 334 11.62 -1.98 -13.47
CA ASN A 334 11.23 -2.21 -12.08
C ASN A 334 9.76 -2.60 -11.98
N LEU A 335 9.48 -3.52 -11.10
CA LEU A 335 8.12 -3.82 -10.71
C LEU A 335 7.70 -2.91 -9.56
N ALA A 336 6.39 -2.74 -9.39
CA ALA A 336 5.82 -2.00 -8.26
C ALA A 336 4.46 -2.59 -7.87
N PHE A 337 4.13 -2.49 -6.59
CA PHE A 337 2.87 -3.01 -6.03
C PHE A 337 1.68 -2.10 -6.32
N VAL A 338 1.95 -0.86 -6.71
CA VAL A 338 1.00 0.17 -7.10
C VAL A 338 1.61 1.02 -8.22
N ASP A 339 0.76 1.68 -8.98
CA ASP A 339 1.20 2.65 -9.99
C ASP A 339 1.97 3.82 -9.35
N PRO A 340 2.87 4.50 -10.06
CA PRO A 340 3.68 5.58 -9.53
C PRO A 340 2.84 6.81 -9.16
N PHE A 341 3.47 7.76 -8.45
CA PHE A 341 2.85 8.95 -7.86
C PHE A 341 1.99 9.77 -8.83
N GLU A 342 2.35 9.83 -10.09
CA GLU A 342 1.68 10.58 -11.14
C GLU A 342 0.44 9.89 -11.71
N ALA A 343 0.16 8.64 -11.33
CA ALA A 343 -0.98 7.88 -11.85
C ALA A 343 -2.32 8.59 -11.59
N ASP A 344 -3.25 8.41 -12.53
CA ASP A 344 -4.54 9.12 -12.52
C ASP A 344 -5.65 8.22 -11.95
N THR A 345 -5.65 8.07 -10.62
CA THR A 345 -6.77 7.46 -9.90
C THR A 345 -7.24 8.39 -8.78
N PRO A 346 -8.50 8.24 -8.28
CA PRO A 346 -8.96 9.03 -7.14
C PRO A 346 -8.06 8.90 -5.90
N GLY A 347 -7.47 7.71 -5.65
CA GLY A 347 -6.54 7.49 -4.54
C GLY A 347 -5.24 8.27 -4.69
N HIS A 348 -4.64 8.29 -5.91
CA HIS A 348 -3.47 9.10 -6.20
C HIS A 348 -3.77 10.61 -6.11
N ALA A 349 -4.96 11.05 -6.55
CA ALA A 349 -5.37 12.45 -6.43
C ALA A 349 -5.50 12.87 -4.95
N ALA A 350 -6.11 12.04 -4.10
CA ALA A 350 -6.21 12.29 -2.66
C ALA A 350 -4.81 12.34 -2.00
N MET A 351 -3.92 11.42 -2.37
CA MET A 351 -2.53 11.39 -1.90
C MET A 351 -1.81 12.68 -2.27
N ARG A 352 -1.80 13.07 -3.55
CA ARG A 352 -1.13 14.30 -4.02
C ARG A 352 -1.65 15.54 -3.30
N ALA A 353 -2.97 15.71 -3.20
CA ALA A 353 -3.57 16.84 -2.50
C ALA A 353 -3.16 16.92 -1.01
N THR A 354 -3.00 15.77 -0.37
CA THR A 354 -2.54 15.70 1.03
C THR A 354 -1.05 16.01 1.13
N MET A 355 -0.25 15.45 0.20
CA MET A 355 1.22 15.59 0.20
C MET A 355 1.70 17.00 -0.15
N GLU A 356 0.87 17.89 -0.73
CA GLU A 356 1.21 19.30 -0.94
C GLU A 356 1.65 20.02 0.35
N ASN A 357 1.25 19.51 1.52
CA ASN A 357 1.62 20.03 2.84
C ASN A 357 2.77 19.25 3.52
N PHE A 358 3.23 18.18 2.90
CA PHE A 358 4.38 17.38 3.32
C PHE A 358 5.54 17.63 2.37
N THR A 359 6.77 17.46 2.85
CA THR A 359 7.96 17.66 2.03
C THR A 359 8.03 16.72 0.84
N ASP A 360 8.34 17.21 -0.29
CA ASP A 360 9.24 16.90 -1.41
C ASP A 360 9.25 15.49 -2.05
N SER A 361 8.65 14.42 -1.52
CA SER A 361 8.94 13.11 -2.06
C SER A 361 7.76 12.49 -2.81
N ALA A 362 7.87 12.47 -4.13
CA ALA A 362 7.03 11.69 -5.04
C ALA A 362 7.46 10.22 -5.14
N SER A 363 8.26 9.69 -4.19
CA SER A 363 8.89 8.38 -4.32
C SER A 363 7.88 7.23 -4.38
N THR A 364 8.25 6.16 -5.05
CA THR A 364 7.48 4.90 -5.11
C THR A 364 7.20 4.34 -3.71
N PHE A 365 8.12 4.55 -2.74
CA PHE A 365 7.94 4.10 -1.36
C PHE A 365 6.93 4.95 -0.58
N VAL A 366 6.82 6.25 -0.85
CA VAL A 366 5.73 7.07 -0.30
C VAL A 366 4.38 6.57 -0.80
N VAL A 367 4.28 6.26 -2.10
CA VAL A 367 3.04 5.70 -2.69
C VAL A 367 2.70 4.35 -2.07
N ALA A 368 3.68 3.45 -1.91
CA ALA A 368 3.48 2.14 -1.28
C ALA A 368 3.03 2.28 0.19
N GLY A 369 3.67 3.19 0.93
CA GLY A 369 3.28 3.51 2.31
C GLY A 369 1.84 3.99 2.42
N TRP A 370 1.43 4.93 1.58
CA TRP A 370 0.05 5.41 1.49
C TRP A 370 -0.93 4.28 1.14
N ALA A 371 -0.65 3.56 0.06
CA ALA A 371 -1.54 2.52 -0.48
C ALA A 371 -1.77 1.37 0.50
N SER A 372 -0.74 0.98 1.27
CA SER A 372 -0.81 -0.10 2.26
C SER A 372 -1.88 0.12 3.32
N GLN A 373 -2.24 1.38 3.61
CA GLN A 373 -3.13 1.71 4.69
C GLN A 373 -4.62 1.59 4.32
N TYR A 374 -4.97 1.53 3.03
CA TYR A 374 -6.37 1.37 2.61
C TYR A 374 -7.01 0.09 3.17
N HIS A 375 -6.26 -1.01 3.18
CA HIS A 375 -6.79 -2.28 3.66
C HIS A 375 -7.00 -2.26 5.18
N LEU A 376 -6.05 -1.76 5.95
CA LEU A 376 -6.20 -1.56 7.39
C LEU A 376 -7.35 -0.60 7.72
N LYS A 377 -7.50 0.50 6.94
CA LYS A 377 -8.64 1.42 7.07
C LYS A 377 -9.96 0.68 6.90
N GLY A 378 -10.12 -0.12 5.84
CA GLY A 378 -11.34 -0.89 5.61
C GLY A 378 -11.66 -1.88 6.73
N VAL A 379 -10.63 -2.51 7.30
CA VAL A 379 -10.77 -3.41 8.46
C VAL A 379 -11.25 -2.65 9.70
N LEU A 380 -10.68 -1.49 10.00
CA LEU A 380 -11.09 -0.67 11.13
C LEU A 380 -12.52 -0.13 10.96
N GLU A 381 -12.89 0.30 9.74
CA GLU A 381 -14.27 0.71 9.43
C GLU A 381 -15.28 -0.43 9.64
N ALA A 382 -14.92 -1.65 9.22
CA ALA A 382 -15.76 -2.82 9.44
C ALA A 382 -15.88 -3.19 10.93
N ALA A 383 -14.80 -3.04 11.69
CA ALA A 383 -14.80 -3.25 13.15
C ALA A 383 -15.71 -2.25 13.88
N VAL A 384 -15.65 -0.96 13.53
CA VAL A 384 -16.57 0.07 14.05
C VAL A 384 -18.01 -0.23 13.67
N LYS A 385 -18.27 -0.59 12.41
CA LYS A 385 -19.62 -0.98 11.95
C LYS A 385 -20.15 -2.21 12.71
N GLY A 386 -19.25 -3.11 13.12
CA GLY A 386 -19.55 -4.26 13.96
C GLY A 386 -19.66 -3.93 15.45
N ASN A 387 -19.54 -2.66 15.85
CA ASN A 387 -19.49 -2.17 17.24
C ASN A 387 -18.39 -2.81 18.08
N ASP A 388 -17.25 -3.20 17.51
CA ASP A 388 -16.17 -3.87 18.24
C ASP A 388 -14.79 -3.48 17.71
N LEU A 389 -14.18 -2.47 18.34
CA LEU A 389 -12.80 -2.03 18.15
C LEU A 389 -11.80 -2.70 19.11
N THR A 390 -12.17 -3.78 19.79
CA THR A 390 -11.17 -4.63 20.44
C THR A 390 -10.27 -5.29 19.39
N ARG A 391 -9.06 -5.69 19.74
CA ARG A 391 -8.18 -6.44 18.82
C ARG A 391 -8.86 -7.68 18.25
N ALA A 392 -9.64 -8.42 19.07
CA ALA A 392 -10.42 -9.55 18.61
C ALA A 392 -11.51 -9.14 17.61
N GLY A 393 -12.13 -7.98 17.79
CA GLY A 393 -13.10 -7.39 16.85
C GLY A 393 -12.46 -7.00 15.54
N ILE A 394 -11.31 -6.33 15.59
CA ILE A 394 -10.51 -5.94 14.42
C ILE A 394 -10.07 -7.19 13.63
N ARG A 395 -9.55 -8.22 14.32
CA ARG A 395 -9.18 -9.50 13.70
C ARG A 395 -10.37 -10.20 13.02
N ARG A 396 -11.54 -10.18 13.66
CA ARG A 396 -12.76 -10.73 13.03
C ARG A 396 -13.16 -9.95 11.79
N ALA A 397 -13.04 -8.63 11.80
CA ALA A 397 -13.33 -7.78 10.65
C ALA A 397 -12.35 -8.08 9.49
N ALA A 398 -11.06 -8.27 9.77
CA ALA A 398 -10.06 -8.63 8.77
C ALA A 398 -10.35 -9.96 8.05
N ALA A 399 -11.06 -10.87 8.70
CA ALA A 399 -11.33 -12.21 8.15
C ALA A 399 -12.32 -12.22 6.96
N ASN A 400 -13.10 -11.14 6.76
CA ASN A 400 -14.12 -11.09 5.69
C ASN A 400 -14.57 -9.64 5.47
N VAL A 401 -13.78 -8.84 4.79
CA VAL A 401 -14.13 -7.47 4.42
C VAL A 401 -13.69 -7.15 3.00
N ASN A 402 -14.58 -6.49 2.25
CA ASN A 402 -14.23 -5.92 0.96
C ASN A 402 -13.60 -4.55 1.15
N VAL A 403 -12.39 -4.38 0.64
CA VAL A 403 -11.62 -3.15 0.74
C VAL A 403 -11.35 -2.55 -0.64
N SER A 404 -11.48 -1.24 -0.72
CA SER A 404 -11.21 -0.46 -1.93
C SER A 404 -10.13 0.57 -1.64
N SER A 405 -9.17 0.70 -2.54
CA SER A 405 -8.06 1.64 -2.49
C SER A 405 -8.30 2.89 -3.38
N MET A 406 -9.53 3.25 -3.66
CA MET A 406 -9.87 4.34 -4.57
C MET A 406 -9.17 4.22 -5.94
N GLY A 407 -9.05 2.98 -6.44
CA GLY A 407 -8.47 2.67 -7.75
C GLY A 407 -6.95 2.49 -7.79
N MET A 408 -6.23 2.74 -6.70
CA MET A 408 -4.77 2.53 -6.64
C MET A 408 -4.39 1.05 -6.79
N MET A 409 -5.22 0.16 -6.23
CA MET A 409 -5.09 -1.30 -6.34
C MET A 409 -6.47 -1.89 -6.66
N PRO A 410 -6.56 -3.16 -7.08
CA PRO A 410 -7.83 -3.85 -7.23
C PRO A 410 -8.65 -3.83 -5.94
N THR A 411 -9.98 -3.86 -6.05
CA THR A 411 -10.84 -4.13 -4.90
C THR A 411 -10.60 -5.57 -4.44
N ARG A 412 -10.35 -5.76 -3.15
CA ARG A 412 -10.01 -7.06 -2.59
C ARG A 412 -10.97 -7.45 -1.48
N GLU A 413 -11.37 -8.72 -1.48
CA GLU A 413 -12.01 -9.36 -0.35
C GLU A 413 -10.93 -10.02 0.52
N LEU A 414 -10.69 -9.46 1.70
CA LEU A 414 -9.72 -10.02 2.64
C LEU A 414 -10.22 -11.34 3.24
N GLY A 415 -9.28 -12.20 3.62
CA GLY A 415 -9.58 -13.52 4.20
C GLY A 415 -9.90 -14.61 3.17
N GLN A 416 -9.87 -14.33 1.88
CA GLN A 416 -9.89 -15.32 0.82
C GLN A 416 -8.49 -15.90 0.68
N ASN A 417 -8.31 -17.21 0.79
CA ASN A 417 -7.00 -17.87 0.61
C ASN A 417 -6.54 -17.76 -0.86
N ARG A 418 -6.14 -16.57 -1.27
CA ARG A 418 -5.75 -16.27 -2.64
C ARG A 418 -4.86 -15.03 -2.70
N ALA A 419 -3.65 -15.16 -3.24
CA ALA A 419 -2.76 -14.04 -3.49
C ALA A 419 -3.24 -13.16 -4.67
N ASP A 420 -2.83 -11.89 -4.67
CA ASP A 420 -3.09 -10.94 -5.76
C ASP A 420 -2.01 -11.10 -6.85
N PRO A 421 -2.39 -11.32 -8.12
CA PRO A 421 -1.45 -11.46 -9.22
C PRO A 421 -1.13 -10.16 -9.97
N GLU A 422 -1.81 -9.03 -9.69
CA GLU A 422 -1.67 -7.81 -10.46
C GLU A 422 -0.45 -6.98 -10.03
N THR A 423 0.44 -6.65 -10.95
CA THR A 423 1.62 -5.82 -10.71
C THR A 423 1.71 -4.64 -11.66
N SER A 424 2.39 -3.58 -11.26
CA SER A 424 2.77 -2.46 -12.14
C SER A 424 4.19 -2.65 -12.65
N ILE A 425 4.41 -2.34 -13.93
CA ILE A 425 5.73 -2.44 -14.55
C ILE A 425 6.15 -1.05 -14.99
N GLY A 426 7.33 -0.65 -14.56
CA GLY A 426 7.92 0.63 -14.84
C GLY A 426 9.31 0.54 -15.43
N LYS A 427 9.75 1.68 -15.92
CA LYS A 427 11.12 1.93 -16.39
C LYS A 427 11.68 3.11 -15.62
N PRO A 428 12.92 3.00 -15.10
CA PRO A 428 13.59 4.12 -14.46
C PRO A 428 13.71 5.34 -15.41
N ASP A 429 13.26 6.52 -14.94
CA ASP A 429 13.27 7.76 -15.72
C ASP A 429 13.36 8.98 -14.77
N GLY A 430 14.51 9.62 -14.73
CA GLY A 430 14.77 10.78 -13.88
C GLY A 430 14.10 12.09 -14.37
N SER A 431 13.43 12.09 -15.51
CA SER A 431 12.60 13.21 -15.95
C SER A 431 11.22 13.23 -15.29
N ILE A 432 10.83 12.12 -14.63
CA ILE A 432 9.56 11.94 -13.92
C ILE A 432 9.81 12.10 -12.42
N GLY A 433 8.93 12.82 -11.72
CA GLY A 433 9.09 13.13 -10.30
C GLY A 433 9.25 11.90 -9.41
N SER A 434 8.51 10.83 -9.68
CA SER A 434 8.62 9.53 -8.98
C SER A 434 9.79 8.66 -9.45
N GLY A 435 10.60 9.12 -10.41
CA GLY A 435 11.74 8.36 -10.93
C GLY A 435 11.35 7.16 -11.80
N THR A 436 10.07 6.98 -12.13
CA THR A 436 9.58 5.80 -12.86
C THR A 436 8.56 6.17 -13.92
N GLN A 437 8.82 5.81 -15.16
CA GLN A 437 7.82 5.82 -16.23
C GLN A 437 6.98 4.54 -16.15
N LEU A 438 5.67 4.67 -15.94
CA LEU A 438 4.73 3.54 -15.97
C LEU A 438 4.63 2.99 -17.41
N LEU A 439 4.85 1.70 -17.58
CA LEU A 439 4.70 0.98 -18.85
C LEU A 439 3.46 0.11 -18.89
N ALA A 440 3.13 -0.54 -17.79
CA ALA A 440 1.93 -1.35 -17.65
C ALA A 440 1.37 -1.24 -16.23
N SER A 441 0.07 -0.93 -16.13
CA SER A 441 -0.70 -0.91 -14.88
C SER A 441 -1.45 -2.23 -14.74
N LYS A 442 -1.49 -2.79 -13.53
CA LYS A 442 -2.28 -4.00 -13.20
C LYS A 442 -2.03 -5.15 -14.17
N TYR A 443 -0.77 -5.34 -14.53
CA TYR A 443 -0.36 -6.37 -15.47
C TYR A 443 -0.45 -7.75 -14.83
N VAL A 444 -1.01 -8.70 -15.57
CA VAL A 444 -1.03 -10.13 -15.22
C VAL A 444 -0.53 -10.92 -16.44
N GLY A 445 0.66 -11.47 -16.33
CA GLY A 445 1.25 -12.31 -17.38
C GLY A 445 0.54 -13.67 -17.49
N LYS A 446 0.80 -14.37 -18.58
CA LYS A 446 0.16 -15.66 -18.87
C LYS A 446 0.41 -16.72 -17.78
N THR A 447 1.59 -16.70 -17.16
CA THR A 447 1.96 -17.66 -16.10
C THR A 447 1.18 -17.36 -14.82
N ALA A 448 1.15 -16.10 -14.38
CA ALA A 448 0.40 -15.67 -13.22
C ALA A 448 -1.12 -15.87 -13.41
N ALA A 449 -1.64 -15.63 -14.62
CA ALA A 449 -3.05 -15.87 -14.96
C ALA A 449 -3.43 -17.35 -14.94
N ALA A 450 -2.51 -18.24 -15.28
CA ALA A 450 -2.73 -19.69 -15.29
C ALA A 450 -2.41 -20.37 -13.94
N HIS A 451 -1.79 -19.67 -13.00
CA HIS A 451 -1.40 -20.21 -11.70
C HIS A 451 -2.63 -20.47 -10.81
N ASP A 452 -2.66 -21.60 -10.13
CA ASP A 452 -3.71 -21.90 -9.15
C ASP A 452 -3.40 -21.26 -7.80
N TRP A 453 -3.83 -20.01 -7.64
CA TRP A 453 -3.66 -19.25 -6.41
C TRP A 453 -4.43 -19.80 -5.20
N SER A 454 -5.26 -20.84 -5.36
CA SER A 454 -5.94 -21.51 -4.25
C SER A 454 -5.15 -22.66 -3.65
N ALA A 455 -4.11 -23.13 -4.35
CA ALA A 455 -3.29 -24.28 -3.95
C ALA A 455 -2.40 -24.03 -2.73
N GLY A 456 -2.10 -22.76 -2.43
CA GLY A 456 -1.21 -22.34 -1.34
C GLY A 456 -0.17 -21.32 -1.80
N PRO A 457 0.76 -20.93 -0.91
CA PRO A 457 1.85 -20.04 -1.27
C PRO A 457 2.78 -20.72 -2.30
N CYS A 458 3.55 -19.89 -3.03
CA CYS A 458 4.46 -20.38 -4.07
C CYS A 458 5.74 -21.04 -3.52
N SER A 459 6.15 -20.71 -2.32
CA SER A 459 7.39 -21.16 -1.68
C SER A 459 7.14 -21.74 -0.29
#